data_6629ef8d625449c85b5f63d51d86e137
#
_entry.id   6629ef8d625449c85b5f63d51d86e137
#
_cell.length_a   1.000
_cell.length_b   1.000
_cell.length_c   1.000
_cell.angle_alpha   90.00
_cell.angle_beta   90.00
_cell.angle_gamma   90.00
#
_symmetry.space_group_name_H-M   'P 1'
#
loop_
_entity.id
_entity.type
_entity.pdbx_description
1 polymer ?
#
loop_
_entity_poly.entity_id
_entity_poly.type
_entity_poly.pdbx_seq_one_letter_code
_entity_poly.pdbx_strand_id
1 'polypeptide(L)'
;MFDELVRNLVLVKQDFAKNYTGSAHIQEVIPVSVSKQFPIDANHLEMLHDFAQKNPIYFNSFEEKIAGTTCVVYEGDINEYWLNSIKHGSSCQPFYPTWIMSAYVMALVAKKLGYTELVDIGSGDGRIAFCGKILELISYSIEIDNVLVELQEKISKSTNQNFNPLCRDALEFDYSQLQLTHPVFFIGGLSQMGGDLLATNIIDKINGISNISHNTGLVFAGTNSKKQLSNNISHGGWGLIIKNII
;
A
#
# COMPACT_ATOMS: atom_id res chain seq x y z
N MET A 1 11.51 18.21 -2.66
CA MET A 1 10.44 17.61 -3.51
C MET A 1 9.61 16.57 -2.74
N PHE A 2 10.22 15.50 -2.17
CA PHE A 2 9.43 14.51 -1.42
C PHE A 2 8.78 15.03 -0.17
N ASP A 3 9.54 15.75 0.67
CA ASP A 3 9.02 16.30 1.93
C ASP A 3 7.84 17.22 1.69
N GLU A 4 7.82 17.90 0.54
CA GLU A 4 6.73 18.79 0.17
C GLU A 4 5.49 17.99 -0.27
N LEU A 5 5.66 16.96 -1.11
CA LEU A 5 4.58 16.06 -1.51
C LEU A 5 3.96 15.36 -0.30
N VAL A 6 4.80 14.87 0.62
CA VAL A 6 4.35 14.22 1.86
C VAL A 6 3.57 15.20 2.74
N ARG A 7 4.08 16.43 2.95
CA ARG A 7 3.37 17.46 3.74
C ARG A 7 2.02 17.79 3.14
N ASN A 8 1.96 18.01 1.81
CA ASN A 8 0.71 18.33 1.14
C ASN A 8 -0.31 17.19 1.24
N LEU A 9 0.13 15.94 1.13
CA LEU A 9 -0.73 14.80 1.33
C LEU A 9 -1.25 14.69 2.78
N VAL A 10 -0.41 14.99 3.77
CA VAL A 10 -0.85 15.06 5.19
C VAL A 10 -1.89 16.16 5.38
N LEU A 11 -1.69 17.34 4.79
CA LEU A 11 -2.65 18.44 4.87
C LEU A 11 -3.99 18.06 4.23
N VAL A 12 -3.97 17.43 3.05
CA VAL A 12 -5.21 16.94 2.40
C VAL A 12 -5.92 15.92 3.29
N LYS A 13 -5.18 14.97 3.89
CA LYS A 13 -5.78 13.97 4.80
C LYS A 13 -6.41 14.61 6.03
N GLN A 14 -5.72 15.57 6.65
CA GLN A 14 -6.22 16.25 7.85
C GLN A 14 -7.45 17.09 7.56
N ASP A 15 -7.44 17.84 6.46
CA ASP A 15 -8.56 18.67 6.03
C ASP A 15 -9.78 17.80 5.67
N PHE A 16 -9.56 16.74 4.88
CA PHE A 16 -10.60 15.79 4.53
C PHE A 16 -11.21 15.13 5.77
N ALA A 17 -10.38 14.56 6.63
CA ALA A 17 -10.86 13.86 7.84
C ALA A 17 -11.64 14.79 8.79
N LYS A 18 -11.35 16.09 8.78
CA LYS A 18 -12.05 17.10 9.60
C LYS A 18 -13.41 17.46 9.02
N ASN A 19 -13.53 17.52 7.70
CA ASN A 19 -14.68 18.11 6.99
C ASN A 19 -15.61 17.06 6.38
N TYR A 20 -15.16 15.84 6.17
CA TYR A 20 -15.96 14.77 5.60
C TYR A 20 -17.14 14.40 6.51
N THR A 21 -18.35 14.49 5.93
CA THR A 21 -19.63 14.20 6.64
C THR A 21 -20.36 13.00 6.05
N GLY A 22 -19.79 12.33 5.04
CA GLY A 22 -20.39 11.15 4.43
C GLY A 22 -20.38 9.94 5.36
N SER A 23 -21.03 8.85 4.93
CA SER A 23 -21.19 7.61 5.68
C SER A 23 -20.49 6.41 5.03
N ALA A 24 -19.70 6.62 3.99
CA ALA A 24 -18.95 5.55 3.35
C ALA A 24 -17.89 4.96 4.30
N HIS A 25 -17.69 3.65 4.26
CA HIS A 25 -16.74 2.97 5.16
C HIS A 25 -15.29 3.32 4.87
N ILE A 26 -14.98 3.52 3.59
CA ILE A 26 -13.66 3.98 3.16
C ILE A 26 -13.80 5.09 2.13
N GLN A 27 -12.78 5.92 2.07
CA GLN A 27 -12.65 6.97 1.07
C GLN A 27 -11.25 6.97 0.48
N GLU A 28 -11.16 7.31 -0.79
CA GLU A 28 -9.91 7.58 -1.48
C GLU A 28 -9.94 9.02 -2.00
N VAL A 29 -8.84 9.74 -1.86
CA VAL A 29 -8.75 11.13 -2.27
C VAL A 29 -7.55 11.31 -3.19
N ILE A 30 -7.82 11.66 -4.45
CA ILE A 30 -6.80 11.80 -5.49
C ILE A 30 -6.90 13.19 -6.12
N PRO A 31 -5.81 13.98 -6.22
CA PRO A 31 -5.83 15.26 -6.92
C PRO A 31 -6.29 15.11 -8.38
N VAL A 32 -7.16 16.02 -8.85
CA VAL A 32 -7.67 15.99 -10.24
C VAL A 32 -6.55 16.19 -11.27
N SER A 33 -5.54 16.97 -10.94
CA SER A 33 -4.48 17.31 -11.88
C SER A 33 -3.13 17.48 -11.19
N VAL A 34 -2.09 17.33 -11.99
CA VAL A 34 -0.71 17.64 -11.60
C VAL A 34 -0.58 19.11 -11.22
N SER A 35 0.09 19.40 -10.13
CA SER A 35 0.28 20.74 -9.62
C SER A 35 1.63 20.90 -8.92
N LYS A 36 1.97 22.14 -8.52
CA LYS A 36 3.14 22.37 -7.68
C LYS A 36 3.04 21.69 -6.32
N GLN A 37 1.81 21.56 -5.78
CA GLN A 37 1.55 20.87 -4.53
C GLN A 37 1.66 19.35 -4.68
N PHE A 38 1.25 18.82 -5.85
CA PHE A 38 1.29 17.41 -6.20
C PHE A 38 2.04 17.22 -7.53
N PRO A 39 3.38 17.29 -7.51
CA PRO A 39 4.23 17.12 -8.69
C PRO A 39 4.38 15.63 -9.04
N ILE A 40 3.27 15.00 -9.39
CA ILE A 40 3.17 13.60 -9.78
C ILE A 40 3.29 13.52 -11.30
N ASP A 41 3.87 12.46 -11.83
CA ASP A 41 3.79 12.19 -13.26
C ASP A 41 2.34 12.10 -13.72
N ALA A 42 2.00 12.74 -14.85
CA ALA A 42 0.62 12.82 -15.31
C ALA A 42 0.02 11.44 -15.63
N ASN A 43 0.82 10.55 -16.23
CA ASN A 43 0.37 9.19 -16.53
C ASN A 43 0.16 8.38 -15.25
N HIS A 44 1.03 8.57 -14.25
CA HIS A 44 0.85 7.91 -12.95
C HIS A 44 -0.43 8.41 -12.27
N LEU A 45 -0.70 9.71 -12.31
CA LEU A 45 -1.93 10.26 -11.73
C LEU A 45 -3.19 9.69 -12.39
N GLU A 46 -3.19 9.57 -13.72
CA GLU A 46 -4.26 8.91 -14.47
C GLU A 46 -4.45 7.45 -14.05
N MET A 47 -3.34 6.69 -13.91
CA MET A 47 -3.39 5.30 -13.46
C MET A 47 -3.90 5.17 -12.03
N LEU A 48 -3.62 6.12 -11.13
CA LEU A 48 -4.17 6.13 -9.77
C LEU A 48 -5.69 6.35 -9.77
N HIS A 49 -6.18 7.24 -10.63
CA HIS A 49 -7.63 7.40 -10.86
C HIS A 49 -8.25 6.13 -11.46
N ASP A 50 -7.59 5.52 -12.43
CA ASP A 50 -8.01 4.26 -13.05
C ASP A 50 -8.14 3.13 -12.02
N PHE A 51 -7.19 3.01 -11.09
CA PHE A 51 -7.28 2.04 -10.00
C PHE A 51 -8.55 2.25 -9.17
N ALA A 52 -8.82 3.49 -8.74
CA ALA A 52 -10.00 3.79 -7.93
C ALA A 52 -11.31 3.57 -8.71
N GLN A 53 -11.38 4.01 -9.98
CA GLN A 53 -12.57 3.88 -10.82
C GLN A 53 -12.89 2.43 -11.18
N LYS A 54 -11.86 1.59 -11.36
CA LYS A 54 -12.00 0.19 -11.77
C LYS A 54 -12.02 -0.79 -10.60
N ASN A 55 -11.80 -0.29 -9.39
CA ASN A 55 -11.91 -1.08 -8.16
C ASN A 55 -13.38 -1.12 -7.71
N PRO A 56 -14.02 -2.30 -7.72
CA PRO A 56 -15.46 -2.42 -7.41
C PRO A 56 -15.82 -2.09 -5.94
N ILE A 57 -14.82 -1.87 -5.08
CA ILE A 57 -15.05 -1.39 -3.71
C ILE A 57 -15.68 0.00 -3.73
N TYR A 58 -15.30 0.85 -4.71
CA TYR A 58 -15.81 2.21 -4.80
C TYR A 58 -17.08 2.27 -5.62
N PHE A 59 -18.13 2.87 -5.06
CA PHE A 59 -19.46 2.95 -5.64
C PHE A 59 -19.90 4.37 -6.05
N ASN A 60 -19.19 5.39 -5.55
CA ASN A 60 -19.49 6.80 -5.81
C ASN A 60 -18.20 7.61 -5.95
N SER A 61 -18.27 8.71 -6.69
CA SER A 61 -17.18 9.68 -6.73
C SER A 61 -17.70 11.09 -7.01
N PHE A 62 -17.03 12.10 -6.45
CA PHE A 62 -17.31 13.51 -6.66
C PHE A 62 -16.05 14.35 -6.52
N GLU A 63 -16.06 15.54 -7.10
CA GLU A 63 -14.98 16.50 -6.91
C GLU A 63 -15.21 17.37 -5.67
N GLU A 64 -14.14 17.60 -4.92
CA GLU A 64 -14.14 18.47 -3.76
C GLU A 64 -12.83 19.25 -3.66
N LYS A 65 -12.89 20.47 -3.12
CA LYS A 65 -11.69 21.28 -2.83
C LYS A 65 -11.23 21.02 -1.41
N ILE A 66 -10.09 20.32 -1.28
CA ILE A 66 -9.54 19.87 -0.01
C ILE A 66 -8.15 20.49 0.17
N ALA A 67 -7.90 21.20 1.27
CA ALA A 67 -6.66 21.92 1.55
C ALA A 67 -6.17 22.77 0.35
N GLY A 68 -7.10 23.41 -0.36
CA GLY A 68 -6.80 24.25 -1.51
C GLY A 68 -6.57 23.52 -2.84
N THR A 69 -6.57 22.18 -2.85
CA THR A 69 -6.41 21.33 -4.03
C THR A 69 -7.77 20.76 -4.45
N THR A 70 -8.10 20.79 -5.74
CA THR A 70 -9.26 20.06 -6.26
C THR A 70 -8.92 18.59 -6.37
N CYS A 71 -9.68 17.74 -5.68
CA CYS A 71 -9.50 16.30 -5.63
C CYS A 71 -10.78 15.58 -6.07
N VAL A 72 -10.64 14.38 -6.61
CA VAL A 72 -11.75 13.43 -6.69
C VAL A 72 -11.75 12.62 -5.40
N VAL A 73 -12.89 12.58 -4.74
CA VAL A 73 -13.17 11.70 -3.61
C VAL A 73 -13.92 10.49 -4.15
N TYR A 74 -13.39 9.32 -3.88
CA TYR A 74 -14.05 8.04 -4.16
C TYR A 74 -14.56 7.47 -2.85
N GLU A 75 -15.84 7.13 -2.79
CA GLU A 75 -16.50 6.52 -1.64
C GLU A 75 -16.70 5.03 -1.86
N GLY A 76 -16.36 4.23 -0.87
CA GLY A 76 -16.38 2.79 -0.97
C GLY A 76 -16.96 2.07 0.25
N ASP A 77 -17.24 0.78 0.04
CA ASP A 77 -17.69 -0.15 1.07
C ASP A 77 -16.79 -1.40 1.06
N ILE A 78 -16.25 -1.72 2.25
CA ILE A 78 -15.40 -2.90 2.46
C ILE A 78 -16.03 -3.96 3.36
N ASN A 79 -17.28 -3.80 3.77
CA ASN A 79 -17.91 -4.69 4.76
C ASN A 79 -17.85 -6.15 4.35
N GLU A 80 -18.11 -6.48 3.10
CA GLU A 80 -18.05 -7.84 2.60
C GLU A 80 -16.65 -8.43 2.71
N TYR A 81 -15.64 -7.69 2.29
CA TYR A 81 -14.24 -8.10 2.35
C TYR A 81 -13.74 -8.18 3.79
N TRP A 82 -14.14 -7.22 4.63
CA TRP A 82 -13.82 -7.22 6.06
C TRP A 82 -14.33 -8.49 6.75
N LEU A 83 -15.61 -8.83 6.57
CA LEU A 83 -16.24 -9.99 7.20
C LEU A 83 -15.65 -11.31 6.69
N ASN A 84 -15.25 -11.38 5.42
CA ASN A 84 -14.65 -12.57 4.85
C ASN A 84 -13.20 -12.77 5.35
N SER A 85 -12.42 -11.70 5.48
CA SER A 85 -11.02 -11.79 5.92
C SER A 85 -10.86 -12.28 7.37
N ILE A 86 -11.86 -12.09 8.24
CA ILE A 86 -11.86 -12.59 9.63
C ILE A 86 -11.85 -14.12 9.71
N LYS A 87 -12.27 -14.83 8.65
CA LYS A 87 -12.43 -16.30 8.67
C LYS A 87 -11.10 -17.07 8.67
N HIS A 88 -10.00 -16.43 8.35
CA HIS A 88 -8.69 -17.10 8.22
C HIS A 88 -7.98 -17.35 9.55
N GLY A 89 -8.61 -17.34 10.69
CA GLY A 89 -8.28 -17.91 12.01
C GLY A 89 -6.86 -17.80 12.58
N SER A 90 -5.95 -17.13 11.91
CA SER A 90 -4.56 -16.92 12.34
C SER A 90 -4.26 -15.42 12.47
N SER A 91 -3.03 -14.99 12.41
CA SER A 91 -2.60 -13.57 12.43
C SER A 91 -3.24 -12.67 11.34
N CYS A 92 -4.38 -13.07 10.80
CA CYS A 92 -5.11 -12.34 9.79
C CYS A 92 -5.71 -11.05 10.32
N GLN A 93 -5.40 -10.00 9.61
CA GLN A 93 -5.96 -8.68 9.82
C GLN A 93 -7.18 -8.49 8.93
N PRO A 94 -8.27 -7.91 9.41
CA PRO A 94 -9.34 -7.48 8.52
C PRO A 94 -8.78 -6.53 7.45
N PHE A 95 -9.29 -6.67 6.24
CA PHE A 95 -8.90 -5.79 5.14
C PHE A 95 -9.28 -4.34 5.46
N TYR A 96 -8.29 -3.47 5.56
CA TYR A 96 -8.46 -2.02 5.73
C TYR A 96 -7.39 -1.30 4.91
N PRO A 97 -7.75 -0.76 3.73
CA PRO A 97 -6.78 -0.20 2.81
C PRO A 97 -6.22 1.14 3.29
N THR A 98 -4.93 1.36 3.05
CA THR A 98 -4.35 2.70 3.13
C THR A 98 -4.76 3.54 1.91
N TRP A 99 -4.66 4.86 1.96
CA TRP A 99 -4.90 5.70 0.78
C TRP A 99 -3.91 5.36 -0.34
N ILE A 100 -4.40 5.27 -1.58
CA ILE A 100 -3.55 4.94 -2.74
C ILE A 100 -2.46 5.98 -2.96
N MET A 101 -2.74 7.26 -2.69
CA MET A 101 -1.73 8.32 -2.70
C MET A 101 -0.60 8.07 -1.70
N SER A 102 -0.89 7.49 -0.53
CA SER A 102 0.12 7.08 0.44
C SER A 102 0.94 5.90 -0.06
N ALA A 103 0.27 4.90 -0.63
CA ALA A 103 0.92 3.75 -1.26
C ALA A 103 1.87 4.20 -2.38
N TYR A 104 1.40 5.10 -3.24
CA TYR A 104 2.20 5.67 -4.33
C TYR A 104 3.45 6.39 -3.82
N VAL A 105 3.31 7.26 -2.82
CA VAL A 105 4.45 8.00 -2.25
C VAL A 105 5.47 7.05 -1.64
N MET A 106 5.02 6.03 -0.91
CA MET A 106 5.92 5.03 -0.30
C MET A 106 6.67 4.23 -1.37
N ALA A 107 5.98 3.75 -2.39
CA ALA A 107 6.60 3.04 -3.51
C ALA A 107 7.57 3.93 -4.30
N LEU A 108 7.22 5.22 -4.49
CA LEU A 108 8.09 6.21 -5.13
C LEU A 108 9.38 6.46 -4.33
N VAL A 109 9.29 6.52 -3.00
CA VAL A 109 10.46 6.61 -2.12
C VAL A 109 11.32 5.36 -2.25
N ALA A 110 10.72 4.17 -2.22
CA ALA A 110 11.44 2.92 -2.40
C ALA A 110 12.19 2.87 -3.75
N LYS A 111 11.53 3.23 -4.86
CA LYS A 111 12.19 3.34 -6.17
C LYS A 111 13.38 4.29 -6.16
N LYS A 112 13.24 5.46 -5.51
CA LYS A 112 14.35 6.44 -5.45
C LYS A 112 15.51 6.02 -4.57
N LEU A 113 15.27 5.12 -3.62
CA LEU A 113 16.33 4.50 -2.81
C LEU A 113 17.05 3.38 -3.57
N GLY A 114 16.62 3.08 -4.78
CA GLY A 114 17.25 2.11 -5.66
C GLY A 114 16.67 0.70 -5.57
N TYR A 115 15.59 0.49 -4.83
CA TYR A 115 14.91 -0.81 -4.84
C TYR A 115 14.34 -1.10 -6.23
N THR A 116 14.42 -2.36 -6.64
CA THR A 116 14.01 -2.82 -7.98
C THR A 116 12.79 -3.73 -7.94
N GLU A 117 12.55 -4.39 -6.81
CA GLU A 117 11.37 -5.22 -6.60
C GLU A 117 10.58 -4.73 -5.37
N LEU A 118 9.26 -4.85 -5.45
CA LEU A 118 8.32 -4.57 -4.38
C LEU A 118 7.51 -5.82 -4.07
N VAL A 119 7.53 -6.25 -2.81
CA VAL A 119 6.74 -7.38 -2.32
C VAL A 119 5.77 -6.86 -1.28
N ASP A 120 4.47 -6.94 -1.57
CA ASP A 120 3.37 -6.48 -0.72
C ASP A 120 2.79 -7.67 0.04
N ILE A 121 2.94 -7.69 1.36
CA ILE A 121 2.53 -8.77 2.25
C ILE A 121 1.22 -8.39 2.96
N GLY A 122 0.20 -9.26 2.83
CA GLY A 122 -1.16 -8.94 3.28
C GLY A 122 -1.72 -7.80 2.44
N SER A 123 -1.68 -7.99 1.16
CA SER A 123 -1.78 -6.93 0.16
C SER A 123 -3.20 -6.38 -0.04
N GLY A 124 -4.24 -7.03 0.54
CA GLY A 124 -5.61 -6.59 0.43
C GLY A 124 -6.09 -6.48 -1.02
N ASP A 125 -6.42 -5.29 -1.50
CA ASP A 125 -6.81 -5.05 -2.89
C ASP A 125 -5.62 -4.81 -3.85
N GLY A 126 -4.39 -5.00 -3.36
CA GLY A 126 -3.17 -4.93 -4.17
C GLY A 126 -2.68 -3.52 -4.51
N ARG A 127 -3.23 -2.47 -3.89
CA ARG A 127 -2.91 -1.06 -4.23
C ARG A 127 -1.44 -0.69 -4.09
N ILE A 128 -0.72 -1.28 -3.13
CA ILE A 128 0.71 -1.01 -2.92
C ILE A 128 1.51 -1.67 -4.05
N ALA A 129 1.23 -2.94 -4.37
CA ALA A 129 1.86 -3.64 -5.49
C ALA A 129 1.53 -2.97 -6.84
N PHE A 130 0.29 -2.48 -7.02
CA PHE A 130 -0.11 -1.67 -8.17
C PHE A 130 0.72 -0.38 -8.28
N CYS A 131 0.90 0.36 -7.17
CA CYS A 131 1.74 1.55 -7.15
C CYS A 131 3.20 1.23 -7.49
N GLY A 132 3.73 0.12 -7.01
CA GLY A 132 5.04 -0.37 -7.43
C GLY A 132 5.12 -0.62 -8.94
N LYS A 133 4.10 -1.27 -9.49
CA LYS A 133 4.04 -1.60 -10.92
C LYS A 133 4.01 -0.36 -11.81
N ILE A 134 3.17 0.64 -11.51
CA ILE A 134 3.13 1.88 -12.31
C ILE A 134 4.42 2.69 -12.19
N LEU A 135 5.17 2.48 -11.13
CA LEU A 135 6.52 3.03 -10.93
C LEU A 135 7.63 2.15 -11.53
N GLU A 136 7.28 1.14 -12.36
CA GLU A 136 8.22 0.23 -13.03
C GLU A 136 9.04 -0.65 -12.08
N LEU A 137 8.58 -0.88 -10.84
CA LEU A 137 9.14 -1.92 -9.98
C LEU A 137 8.56 -3.27 -10.41
N ILE A 138 9.35 -4.34 -10.28
CA ILE A 138 8.81 -5.70 -10.36
C ILE A 138 8.02 -5.93 -9.08
N SER A 139 6.68 -5.98 -9.19
CA SER A 139 5.80 -6.01 -8.04
C SER A 139 5.15 -7.37 -7.86
N TYR A 140 5.09 -7.82 -6.61
CA TYR A 140 4.42 -9.03 -6.19
C TYR A 140 3.44 -8.69 -5.08
N SER A 141 2.24 -9.24 -5.17
CA SER A 141 1.16 -9.06 -4.22
C SER A 141 0.83 -10.39 -3.57
N ILE A 142 1.08 -10.54 -2.27
CA ILE A 142 0.87 -11.80 -1.53
C ILE A 142 -0.29 -11.61 -0.56
N GLU A 143 -1.36 -12.36 -0.77
CA GLU A 143 -2.58 -12.30 0.02
C GLU A 143 -3.07 -13.73 0.32
N ILE A 144 -3.54 -13.96 1.53
CA ILE A 144 -4.07 -15.27 1.96
C ILE A 144 -5.53 -15.45 1.57
N ASP A 145 -6.29 -14.36 1.48
CA ASP A 145 -7.71 -14.39 1.15
C ASP A 145 -7.92 -14.45 -0.37
N ASN A 146 -8.47 -15.56 -0.84
CA ASN A 146 -8.73 -15.78 -2.27
C ASN A 146 -9.73 -14.76 -2.86
N VAL A 147 -10.68 -14.25 -2.07
CA VAL A 147 -11.66 -13.23 -2.54
C VAL A 147 -10.95 -11.91 -2.82
N LEU A 148 -9.99 -11.53 -1.99
CA LEU A 148 -9.14 -10.36 -2.22
C LEU A 148 -8.20 -10.57 -3.41
N VAL A 149 -7.66 -11.78 -3.60
CA VAL A 149 -6.84 -12.09 -4.79
C VAL A 149 -7.66 -12.01 -6.07
N GLU A 150 -8.90 -12.53 -6.08
CA GLU A 150 -9.82 -12.37 -7.22
C GLU A 150 -10.13 -10.89 -7.52
N LEU A 151 -10.26 -10.07 -6.48
CA LEU A 151 -10.41 -8.62 -6.63
C LEU A 151 -9.17 -8.00 -7.29
N GLN A 152 -7.97 -8.38 -6.84
CA GLN A 152 -6.70 -7.92 -7.42
C GLN A 152 -6.57 -8.32 -8.89
N GLU A 153 -6.94 -9.54 -9.24
CA GLU A 153 -6.92 -10.01 -10.64
C GLU A 153 -7.87 -9.20 -11.52
N LYS A 154 -9.07 -8.87 -11.02
CA LYS A 154 -10.02 -8.00 -11.73
C LYS A 154 -9.43 -6.60 -11.95
N ILE A 155 -8.83 -6.00 -10.92
CA ILE A 155 -8.18 -4.69 -11.00
C ILE A 155 -6.99 -4.75 -11.98
N SER A 156 -6.11 -5.75 -11.83
CA SER A 156 -4.95 -5.96 -12.71
C SER A 156 -5.36 -6.03 -14.18
N LYS A 157 -6.39 -6.82 -14.48
CA LYS A 157 -6.94 -6.97 -15.84
C LYS A 157 -7.58 -5.70 -16.36
N SER A 158 -8.40 -5.02 -15.55
CA SER A 158 -9.14 -3.82 -15.98
C SER A 158 -8.25 -2.60 -16.16
N THR A 159 -7.17 -2.48 -15.39
CA THR A 159 -6.17 -1.41 -15.50
C THR A 159 -5.03 -1.74 -16.47
N ASN A 160 -4.97 -2.98 -16.98
CA ASN A 160 -3.84 -3.49 -17.76
C ASN A 160 -2.48 -3.38 -17.03
N GLN A 161 -2.49 -3.48 -15.69
CA GLN A 161 -1.32 -3.43 -14.85
C GLN A 161 -1.14 -4.76 -14.10
N ASN A 162 -0.23 -5.63 -14.59
CA ASN A 162 0.05 -6.88 -13.90
C ASN A 162 1.05 -6.64 -12.75
N PHE A 163 0.57 -6.73 -11.51
CA PHE A 163 1.35 -6.65 -10.28
C PHE A 163 1.48 -8.01 -9.56
N ASN A 164 1.32 -9.10 -10.30
CA ASN A 164 1.53 -10.50 -9.88
C ASN A 164 0.79 -10.87 -8.58
N PRO A 165 -0.57 -10.90 -8.58
CA PRO A 165 -1.34 -11.38 -7.44
C PRO A 165 -1.05 -12.86 -7.15
N LEU A 166 -0.77 -13.19 -5.88
CA LEU A 166 -0.45 -14.55 -5.42
C LEU A 166 -1.33 -14.89 -4.21
N CYS A 167 -2.22 -15.87 -4.36
CA CYS A 167 -2.99 -16.42 -3.24
C CYS A 167 -2.11 -17.37 -2.42
N ARG A 168 -1.46 -16.86 -1.38
CA ARG A 168 -0.52 -17.63 -0.57
C ARG A 168 -0.50 -17.13 0.88
N ASP A 169 -0.28 -18.05 1.80
CA ASP A 169 0.12 -17.69 3.15
C ASP A 169 1.56 -17.17 3.13
N ALA A 170 1.74 -15.92 3.52
CA ALA A 170 3.05 -15.27 3.54
C ALA A 170 4.04 -15.95 4.49
N LEU A 171 3.55 -16.61 5.56
CA LEU A 171 4.38 -17.34 6.51
C LEU A 171 4.86 -18.67 5.95
N GLU A 172 4.10 -19.29 5.05
CA GLU A 172 4.46 -20.55 4.40
C GLU A 172 5.15 -20.37 3.04
N PHE A 173 5.00 -19.18 2.44
CA PHE A 173 5.51 -18.90 1.11
C PHE A 173 7.05 -18.97 1.04
N ASP A 174 7.57 -19.64 0.04
CA ASP A 174 9.01 -19.70 -0.25
C ASP A 174 9.41 -18.49 -1.14
N TYR A 175 9.97 -17.47 -0.52
CA TYR A 175 10.40 -16.24 -1.21
C TYR A 175 11.58 -16.45 -2.16
N SER A 176 12.29 -17.60 -2.10
CA SER A 176 13.35 -17.94 -3.05
C SER A 176 12.82 -18.18 -4.48
N GLN A 177 11.52 -18.44 -4.62
CA GLN A 177 10.85 -18.56 -5.91
C GLN A 177 10.70 -17.22 -6.63
N LEU A 178 10.77 -16.11 -5.89
CA LEU A 178 10.80 -14.77 -6.48
C LEU A 178 12.22 -14.41 -6.87
N GLN A 179 12.40 -13.90 -8.07
CA GLN A 179 13.73 -13.45 -8.53
C GLN A 179 14.03 -12.07 -7.93
N LEU A 180 14.39 -12.05 -6.64
CA LEU A 180 14.66 -10.84 -5.90
C LEU A 180 16.16 -10.54 -5.86
N THR A 181 16.53 -9.31 -6.15
CA THR A 181 17.92 -8.81 -6.10
C THR A 181 18.09 -7.65 -5.14
N HIS A 182 17.18 -6.69 -5.17
CA HIS A 182 17.18 -5.52 -4.30
C HIS A 182 15.73 -5.18 -3.90
N PRO A 183 15.05 -6.07 -3.16
CA PRO A 183 13.64 -5.94 -2.86
C PRO A 183 13.34 -4.98 -1.71
N VAL A 184 12.14 -4.42 -1.74
CA VAL A 184 11.49 -3.80 -0.60
C VAL A 184 10.22 -4.57 -0.25
N PHE A 185 10.07 -4.95 1.01
CA PHE A 185 8.88 -5.62 1.53
C PHE A 185 7.99 -4.62 2.23
N PHE A 186 6.75 -4.56 1.81
CA PHE A 186 5.69 -3.84 2.49
C PHE A 186 4.91 -4.84 3.33
N ILE A 187 4.86 -4.65 4.64
CA ILE A 187 4.19 -5.56 5.55
C ILE A 187 3.06 -4.79 6.23
N GLY A 188 1.84 -5.05 5.76
CA GLY A 188 0.62 -4.49 6.32
C GLY A 188 0.30 -5.09 7.69
N GLY A 189 -0.62 -4.45 8.38
CA GLY A 189 -1.17 -4.97 9.62
C GLY A 189 -0.95 -4.06 10.84
N LEU A 190 -2.01 -3.95 11.63
CA LEU A 190 -2.00 -3.19 12.88
C LEU A 190 -1.42 -4.05 14.00
N SER A 191 -0.58 -3.47 14.86
CA SER A 191 0.06 -4.19 15.98
C SER A 191 -0.95 -4.83 16.93
N GLN A 192 -2.08 -4.15 17.18
CA GLN A 192 -3.14 -4.65 18.07
C GLN A 192 -3.81 -5.92 17.52
N MET A 193 -3.63 -6.22 16.24
CA MET A 193 -4.27 -7.34 15.54
C MET A 193 -3.25 -8.37 15.04
N GLY A 194 -2.06 -8.43 15.62
CA GLY A 194 -1.03 -9.43 15.26
C GLY A 194 -0.07 -9.01 14.15
N GLY A 195 -0.18 -7.78 13.61
CA GLY A 195 0.72 -7.30 12.55
C GLY A 195 2.20 -7.29 12.95
N ASP A 196 2.52 -7.12 14.24
CA ASP A 196 3.90 -7.18 14.72
C ASP A 196 4.47 -8.60 14.68
N LEU A 197 3.65 -9.61 14.98
CA LEU A 197 4.05 -11.01 14.90
C LEU A 197 4.27 -11.42 13.44
N LEU A 198 3.35 -11.05 12.55
CA LEU A 198 3.49 -11.28 11.12
C LEU A 198 4.80 -10.66 10.61
N ALA A 199 5.05 -9.39 10.93
CA ALA A 199 6.26 -8.70 10.51
C ALA A 199 7.54 -9.38 11.03
N THR A 200 7.57 -9.81 12.29
CA THR A 200 8.71 -10.52 12.88
C THR A 200 8.97 -11.82 12.13
N ASN A 201 7.95 -12.65 11.94
CA ASN A 201 8.09 -13.94 11.26
C ASN A 201 8.54 -13.79 9.79
N ILE A 202 8.02 -12.76 9.07
CA ILE A 202 8.46 -12.47 7.70
C ILE A 202 9.94 -12.03 7.68
N ILE A 203 10.37 -11.18 8.62
CA ILE A 203 11.76 -10.75 8.73
C ILE A 203 12.68 -11.95 8.96
N ASP A 204 12.31 -12.86 9.86
CA ASP A 204 13.10 -14.06 10.16
C ASP A 204 13.24 -14.95 8.91
N LYS A 205 12.17 -15.10 8.12
CA LYS A 205 12.23 -15.83 6.85
C LYS A 205 13.16 -15.16 5.83
N ILE A 206 13.06 -13.84 5.66
CA ILE A 206 13.89 -13.07 4.72
C ILE A 206 15.35 -13.15 5.12
N ASN A 207 15.67 -13.05 6.42
CA ASN A 207 17.03 -13.18 6.94
C ASN A 207 17.66 -14.55 6.64
N GLY A 208 16.85 -15.58 6.52
CA GLY A 208 17.28 -16.92 6.11
C GLY A 208 17.64 -17.07 4.64
N ILE A 209 17.34 -16.07 3.78
CA ILE A 209 17.58 -16.12 2.33
C ILE A 209 18.85 -15.35 2.00
N SER A 210 19.97 -16.06 1.81
CA SER A 210 21.31 -15.48 1.65
C SER A 210 21.43 -14.46 0.52
N ASN A 211 20.65 -14.59 -0.56
CA ASN A 211 20.76 -13.72 -1.73
C ASN A 211 20.16 -12.32 -1.54
N ILE A 212 19.26 -12.14 -0.58
CA ILE A 212 18.52 -10.88 -0.41
C ILE A 212 18.72 -10.25 0.98
N SER A 213 19.24 -10.98 1.96
CA SER A 213 19.35 -10.53 3.36
C SER A 213 20.10 -9.22 3.55
N HIS A 214 21.08 -8.93 2.70
CA HIS A 214 21.93 -7.74 2.82
C HIS A 214 21.39 -6.49 2.06
N ASN A 215 20.46 -6.66 1.14
CA ASN A 215 19.97 -5.60 0.24
C ASN A 215 18.46 -5.40 0.30
N THR A 216 17.84 -5.76 1.41
CA THR A 216 16.38 -5.72 1.54
C THR A 216 15.93 -4.49 2.33
N GLY A 217 14.94 -3.79 1.78
CA GLY A 217 14.21 -2.75 2.48
C GLY A 217 12.93 -3.28 3.15
N LEU A 218 12.52 -2.65 4.23
CA LEU A 218 11.30 -2.97 4.95
C LEU A 218 10.46 -1.74 5.19
N VAL A 219 9.16 -1.83 4.90
CA VAL A 219 8.16 -0.81 5.18
C VAL A 219 7.05 -1.44 6.01
N PHE A 220 6.72 -0.84 7.13
CA PHE A 220 5.71 -1.34 8.04
C PHE A 220 4.53 -0.39 8.19
N ALA A 221 3.34 -0.94 8.40
CA ALA A 221 2.22 -0.16 8.92
C ALA A 221 2.57 0.39 10.31
N GLY A 222 2.42 1.70 10.48
CA GLY A 222 2.98 2.40 11.62
C GLY A 222 2.24 2.16 12.93
N THR A 223 2.95 1.62 13.91
CA THR A 223 2.59 1.70 15.32
C THR A 223 3.58 2.57 16.08
N ASN A 224 3.24 2.98 17.30
CA ASN A 224 4.11 3.84 18.11
C ASN A 224 5.48 3.18 18.41
N SER A 225 5.52 1.86 18.64
CA SER A 225 6.75 1.11 18.84
C SER A 225 7.61 1.01 17.58
N LYS A 226 6.99 0.89 16.41
CA LYS A 226 7.69 0.88 15.12
C LYS A 226 8.13 2.28 14.68
N LYS A 227 7.43 3.34 15.09
CA LYS A 227 7.87 4.74 14.88
C LYS A 227 9.19 5.04 15.56
N GLN A 228 9.52 4.38 16.66
CA GLN A 228 10.81 4.52 17.33
C GLN A 228 11.96 3.83 16.58
N LEU A 229 11.66 2.80 15.79
CA LEU A 229 12.63 2.09 14.95
C LEU A 229 12.83 2.79 13.59
N SER A 230 11.85 3.57 13.14
CA SER A 230 11.94 4.35 11.90
C SER A 230 12.50 5.73 12.22
N ASN A 231 13.66 6.08 11.70
CA ASN A 231 14.22 7.43 11.78
C ASN A 231 13.25 8.45 11.13
N ASN A 232 12.12 8.72 11.80
CA ASN A 232 11.20 9.84 11.60
C ASN A 232 10.52 10.02 10.24
N ILE A 233 10.53 9.07 9.31
CA ILE A 233 9.71 9.16 8.10
C ILE A 233 8.43 8.37 8.32
N SER A 234 7.41 8.99 8.92
CA SER A 234 6.08 8.41 9.01
C SER A 234 5.12 9.15 8.09
N HIS A 235 4.34 8.42 7.30
CA HIS A 235 3.34 8.99 6.43
C HIS A 235 2.06 8.15 6.48
N GLY A 236 0.93 8.79 6.76
CA GLY A 236 -0.38 8.15 6.71
C GLY A 236 -0.53 6.88 7.56
N GLY A 237 0.09 6.83 8.74
CA GLY A 237 0.10 5.63 9.59
C GLY A 237 1.18 4.62 9.25
N TRP A 238 1.92 4.79 8.15
CA TRP A 238 3.05 3.94 7.77
C TRP A 238 4.36 4.51 8.29
N GLY A 239 5.21 3.64 8.83
CA GLY A 239 6.61 3.95 9.12
C GLY A 239 7.49 3.35 8.02
N LEU A 240 8.25 4.20 7.33
CA LEU A 240 9.28 3.74 6.42
C LEU A 240 10.53 3.43 7.23
N ILE A 241 10.81 2.18 7.48
CA ILE A 241 12.08 1.74 8.05
C ILE A 241 12.95 1.25 6.91
N ILE A 242 13.86 2.11 6.50
CA ILE A 242 14.95 1.68 5.64
C ILE A 242 16.03 1.15 6.56
N LYS A 243 15.93 -0.10 6.95
CA LYS A 243 17.07 -0.85 7.43
C LYS A 243 17.52 -1.76 6.31
N ASN A 244 18.76 -1.61 5.88
CA ASN A 244 19.47 -2.77 5.38
C ASN A 244 19.40 -3.79 6.52
N ILE A 245 18.74 -4.92 6.28
CA ILE A 245 18.73 -6.03 7.24
C ILE A 245 20.16 -6.52 7.27
N ILE A 246 20.87 -6.23 8.36
CA ILE A 246 22.21 -6.72 8.61
C ILE A 246 22.06 -8.03 9.39
#